data_fafcd6732c3a9180f82f0041bb92c021
#
_entry.id   fafcd6732c3a9180f82f0041bb92c021
#
_cell.length_a   1.000
_cell.length_b   1.000
_cell.length_c   1.000
_cell.angle_alpha   90.00
_cell.angle_beta   90.00
_cell.angle_gamma   90.00
#
_symmetry.space_group_name_H-M   'P 1'
#
loop_
_entity.id
_entity.type
_entity.pdbx_description
1 polymer ?
#
loop_
_entity_poly.entity_id
_entity_poly.type
_entity_poly.pdbx_seq_one_letter_code
_entity_poly.pdbx_strand_id
1 'polypeptide(L)'
;MKQVFAVLNEMVRDGALEDYAVAGAIGAMFYVEPFSTQDIDVLVMMPEDGIVIELPGIDYLKARGYTEFRNEGIVIEDWPVQFLPATTDLEREAYLNAEISNFEELPVRVALAEHLVAIC
;
A
#
# COMPACT_ATOMS: atom_id res chain seq x y z
N MET A 1 -4.23 -10.23 7.98
CA MET A 1 -3.69 -9.46 6.84
C MET A 1 -4.71 -9.26 5.70
N LYS A 2 -5.57 -10.23 5.47
CA LYS A 2 -6.60 -10.12 4.42
C LYS A 2 -7.48 -8.88 4.60
N GLN A 3 -7.85 -8.56 5.83
CA GLN A 3 -8.69 -7.41 6.12
C GLN A 3 -8.04 -6.09 5.72
N VAL A 4 -6.71 -6.00 5.82
CA VAL A 4 -5.98 -4.80 5.38
C VAL A 4 -6.16 -4.61 3.88
N PHE A 5 -5.98 -5.66 3.11
CA PHE A 5 -6.14 -5.58 1.65
C PHE A 5 -7.57 -5.28 1.25
N ALA A 6 -8.53 -5.80 2.02
CA ALA A 6 -9.94 -5.46 1.78
C ALA A 6 -10.19 -3.97 1.99
N VAL A 7 -9.61 -3.38 3.03
CA VAL A 7 -9.71 -1.95 3.29
C VAL A 7 -9.07 -1.13 2.15
N LEU A 8 -7.88 -1.55 1.68
CA LEU A 8 -7.22 -0.86 0.57
C LEU A 8 -8.09 -0.89 -0.70
N ASN A 9 -8.71 -2.02 -0.99
CA ASN A 9 -9.59 -2.14 -2.15
C ASN A 9 -10.83 -1.25 -2.01
N GLU A 10 -11.37 -1.15 -0.80
CA GLU A 10 -12.49 -0.24 -0.53
C GLU A 10 -12.09 1.22 -0.73
N MET A 11 -10.86 1.58 -0.32
CA MET A 11 -10.36 2.94 -0.50
C MET A 11 -10.29 3.33 -1.98
N VAL A 12 -9.86 2.40 -2.83
CA VAL A 12 -9.83 2.63 -4.28
C VAL A 12 -11.24 2.73 -4.82
N ARG A 13 -12.13 1.83 -4.42
CA ARG A 13 -13.53 1.83 -4.87
C ARG A 13 -14.22 3.14 -4.50
N ASP A 14 -13.95 3.65 -3.31
CA ASP A 14 -14.62 4.85 -2.80
C ASP A 14 -13.90 6.15 -3.17
N GLY A 15 -12.83 6.07 -3.93
CA GLY A 15 -12.10 7.23 -4.41
C GLY A 15 -11.13 7.86 -3.43
N ALA A 16 -10.89 7.22 -2.29
CA ALA A 16 -9.90 7.70 -1.31
C ALA A 16 -8.46 7.53 -1.81
N LEU A 17 -8.24 6.53 -2.65
CA LEU A 17 -6.98 6.30 -3.35
C LEU A 17 -7.28 6.18 -4.84
N GLU A 18 -6.39 6.69 -5.67
CA GLU A 18 -6.47 6.44 -7.11
C GLU A 18 -6.19 4.96 -7.40
N ASP A 19 -5.15 4.43 -6.79
CA ASP A 19 -4.80 3.02 -6.81
C ASP A 19 -3.71 2.80 -5.75
N TYR A 20 -3.13 1.61 -5.69
CA TYR A 20 -2.04 1.31 -4.79
C TYR A 20 -1.20 0.17 -5.36
N ALA A 21 0.00 -0.02 -4.79
CA ALA A 21 0.83 -1.19 -5.08
C ALA A 21 1.51 -1.63 -3.79
N VAL A 22 1.27 -2.86 -3.36
CA VAL A 22 1.92 -3.42 -2.17
C VAL A 22 3.39 -3.68 -2.52
N ALA A 23 4.28 -3.20 -1.66
CA ALA A 23 5.72 -3.28 -1.87
C ALA A 23 6.39 -3.81 -0.60
N GLY A 24 7.71 -3.66 -0.49
CA GLY A 24 8.46 -4.06 0.68
C GLY A 24 8.43 -5.56 0.94
N ALA A 25 8.62 -5.94 2.20
CA ALA A 25 8.68 -7.34 2.59
C ALA A 25 7.36 -8.08 2.35
N ILE A 26 6.22 -7.43 2.62
CA ILE A 26 4.91 -8.05 2.38
C ILE A 26 4.69 -8.27 0.88
N GLY A 27 5.06 -7.30 0.04
CA GLY A 27 4.99 -7.48 -1.42
C GLY A 27 5.81 -8.67 -1.88
N ALA A 28 7.01 -8.84 -1.33
CA ALA A 28 7.89 -9.96 -1.67
C ALA A 28 7.28 -11.31 -1.31
N MET A 29 6.43 -11.38 -0.28
CA MET A 29 5.78 -12.63 0.13
C MET A 29 4.87 -13.22 -0.96
N PHE A 30 4.45 -12.43 -1.92
CA PHE A 30 3.67 -12.93 -3.05
C PHE A 30 4.50 -13.74 -4.04
N TYR A 31 5.83 -13.65 -3.95
CA TYR A 31 6.75 -14.28 -4.89
C TYR A 31 7.66 -15.33 -4.26
N VAL A 32 7.92 -15.23 -2.96
CA VAL A 32 8.87 -16.09 -2.25
C VAL A 32 8.24 -16.61 -0.97
N GLU A 33 8.99 -17.47 -0.25
CA GLU A 33 8.54 -17.96 1.04
C GLU A 33 8.30 -16.82 2.01
N PRO A 34 7.23 -16.89 2.81
CA PRO A 34 6.97 -15.87 3.82
C PRO A 34 8.09 -15.79 4.84
N PHE A 35 8.42 -14.58 5.26
CA PHE A 35 9.37 -14.36 6.34
C PHE A 35 8.79 -13.34 7.31
N SER A 36 9.39 -13.25 8.49
CA SER A 36 8.88 -12.36 9.52
C SER A 36 8.94 -10.90 9.08
N THR A 37 7.79 -10.23 9.14
CA THR A 37 7.70 -8.80 8.88
C THR A 37 6.58 -8.23 9.74
N GLN A 38 6.68 -6.96 10.06
CA GLN A 38 5.71 -6.29 10.91
C GLN A 38 4.97 -5.17 10.21
N ASP A 39 5.43 -4.74 9.05
CA ASP A 39 4.89 -3.58 8.36
C ASP A 39 4.46 -3.95 6.95
N ILE A 40 3.40 -3.29 6.48
CA ILE A 40 2.96 -3.39 5.10
C ILE A 40 3.28 -2.07 4.43
N ASP A 41 4.11 -2.09 3.38
CA ASP A 41 4.46 -0.91 2.61
C ASP A 41 3.58 -0.83 1.37
N VAL A 42 2.95 0.32 1.17
CA VAL A 42 2.02 0.54 0.07
C VAL A 42 2.42 1.78 -0.69
N LEU A 43 2.75 1.63 -1.97
CA LEU A 43 3.02 2.77 -2.84
C LEU A 43 1.71 3.41 -3.26
N VAL A 44 1.65 4.73 -3.20
CA VAL A 44 0.49 5.51 -3.62
C VAL A 44 0.95 6.70 -4.47
N MET A 45 0.07 7.19 -5.31
CA MET A 45 0.35 8.37 -6.12
C MET A 45 -0.17 9.61 -5.42
N MET A 46 0.66 10.64 -5.33
CA MET A 46 0.25 11.92 -4.77
C MET A 46 -0.55 12.72 -5.79
N PRO A 47 -1.53 13.52 -5.36
CA PRO A 47 -2.23 14.41 -6.26
C PRO A 47 -1.27 15.38 -6.95
N GLU A 48 -1.54 15.69 -8.22
CA GLU A 48 -0.66 16.55 -9.01
C GLU A 48 -0.82 18.04 -8.73
N ASP A 49 -1.92 18.44 -8.14
CA ASP A 49 -2.32 19.83 -8.10
C ASP A 49 -1.86 20.56 -6.87
N GLY A 50 -0.80 20.09 -6.26
CA GLY A 50 -0.32 21.02 -5.42
C GLY A 50 0.15 20.75 -4.02
N ILE A 51 -0.27 21.55 -3.10
CA ILE A 51 0.19 21.50 -1.73
C ILE A 51 -0.53 20.35 -1.03
N VAL A 52 0.16 19.23 -0.87
CA VAL A 52 -0.39 18.09 -0.15
C VAL A 52 0.21 18.08 1.23
N ILE A 53 -0.63 18.24 2.22
CA ILE A 53 -0.23 18.23 3.62
C ILE A 53 -0.30 16.81 4.19
N GLU A 54 -1.21 16.00 3.68
CA GLU A 54 -1.40 14.62 4.13
C GLU A 54 -1.37 13.67 2.96
N LEU A 55 -1.00 12.41 3.23
CA LEU A 55 -1.05 11.35 2.23
C LEU A 55 -2.49 11.05 1.83
N PRO A 56 -2.71 10.62 0.58
CA PRO A 56 -4.05 10.23 0.14
C PRO A 56 -4.63 9.14 1.04
N GLY A 57 -5.90 9.25 1.34
CA GLY A 57 -6.62 8.22 2.08
C GLY A 57 -6.56 8.30 3.58
N ILE A 58 -5.72 9.15 4.16
CA ILE A 58 -5.62 9.24 5.62
C ILE A 58 -6.93 9.71 6.25
N ASP A 59 -7.58 10.71 5.67
CA ASP A 59 -8.87 11.19 6.19
C ASP A 59 -9.94 10.11 6.11
N TYR A 60 -9.94 9.34 5.04
CA TYR A 60 -10.86 8.21 4.89
C TYR A 60 -10.68 7.20 6.01
N LEU A 61 -9.43 6.84 6.31
CA LEU A 61 -9.13 5.89 7.37
C LEU A 61 -9.51 6.41 8.74
N LYS A 62 -9.24 7.69 9.01
CA LYS A 62 -9.62 8.31 10.29
C LYS A 62 -11.13 8.29 10.47
N ALA A 63 -11.87 8.56 9.39
CA ALA A 63 -13.34 8.53 9.43
C ALA A 63 -13.88 7.13 9.72
N ARG A 64 -13.12 6.09 9.41
CA ARG A 64 -13.49 4.70 9.69
C ARG A 64 -12.98 4.21 11.05
N GLY A 65 -12.34 5.08 11.82
CA GLY A 65 -11.88 4.75 13.16
C GLY A 65 -10.42 4.31 13.24
N TYR A 66 -9.70 4.36 12.15
CA TYR A 66 -8.28 4.00 12.16
C TYR A 66 -7.45 5.23 12.51
N THR A 67 -7.14 5.37 13.79
CA THR A 67 -6.45 6.56 14.31
C THR A 67 -5.15 6.24 15.04
N GLU A 68 -4.80 4.96 15.16
CA GLU A 68 -3.57 4.55 15.81
C GLU A 68 -2.40 4.54 14.83
N PHE A 69 -1.24 5.06 15.27
CA PHE A 69 0.00 5.02 14.47
C PHE A 69 1.03 4.17 15.18
N ARG A 70 1.76 3.36 14.43
CA ARG A 70 2.81 2.48 14.93
C ARG A 70 3.88 2.30 13.87
N ASN A 71 5.17 2.44 14.23
CA ASN A 71 6.27 2.23 13.29
C ASN A 71 6.15 3.09 12.02
N GLU A 72 5.73 4.36 12.17
CA GLU A 72 5.55 5.28 11.05
C GLU A 72 4.38 4.94 10.13
N GLY A 73 3.58 3.92 10.47
CA GLY A 73 2.41 3.54 9.70
C GLY A 73 1.13 3.76 10.48
N ILE A 74 0.02 3.78 9.78
CA ILE A 74 -1.29 3.78 10.41
C ILE A 74 -1.74 2.32 10.58
N VAL A 75 -2.25 2.00 11.77
CA VAL A 75 -2.68 0.62 12.06
C VAL A 75 -4.05 0.37 11.44
N ILE A 76 -4.10 -0.61 10.53
CA ILE A 76 -5.34 -1.07 9.91
C ILE A 76 -5.48 -2.55 10.24
N GLU A 77 -6.54 -2.90 10.95
CA GLU A 77 -6.82 -4.31 11.31
C GLU A 77 -5.61 -4.99 11.95
N ASP A 78 -5.00 -4.30 12.92
CA ASP A 78 -3.85 -4.75 13.71
C ASP A 78 -2.51 -4.78 12.96
N TRP A 79 -2.46 -4.25 11.75
CA TRP A 79 -1.22 -4.20 10.97
C TRP A 79 -0.79 -2.76 10.70
N PRO A 80 0.45 -2.36 11.02
CA PRO A 80 0.95 -1.06 10.58
C PRO A 80 1.07 -1.03 9.07
N VAL A 81 0.47 -0.04 8.44
CA VAL A 81 0.50 0.15 6.99
C VAL A 81 1.16 1.49 6.72
N GLN A 82 2.30 1.48 6.04
CA GLN A 82 3.01 2.69 5.67
C GLN A 82 2.69 3.04 4.23
N PHE A 83 2.08 4.20 4.03
CA PHE A 83 1.77 4.71 2.70
C PHE A 83 2.97 5.52 2.20
N LEU A 84 3.58 5.07 1.11
CA LEU A 84 4.78 5.68 0.55
C LEU A 84 4.43 6.37 -0.76
N PRO A 85 4.61 7.70 -0.85
CA PRO A 85 4.36 8.37 -2.12
C PRO A 85 5.40 7.95 -3.17
N ALA A 86 4.92 7.66 -4.37
CA ALA A 86 5.79 7.29 -5.48
C ALA A 86 6.38 8.56 -6.07
N THR A 87 7.57 8.96 -5.60
CA THR A 87 8.20 10.22 -5.96
C THR A 87 9.38 10.07 -6.91
N THR A 88 10.03 8.90 -6.93
CA THR A 88 11.13 8.62 -7.87
C THR A 88 10.57 7.97 -9.12
N ASP A 89 11.34 8.01 -10.21
CA ASP A 89 10.96 7.33 -11.45
C ASP A 89 10.76 5.83 -11.24
N LEU A 90 11.64 5.23 -10.44
CA LEU A 90 11.56 3.80 -10.15
C LEU A 90 10.31 3.46 -9.35
N GLU A 91 9.97 4.27 -8.35
CA GLU A 91 8.76 4.07 -7.55
C GLU A 91 7.50 4.25 -8.38
N ARG A 92 7.47 5.24 -9.27
CA ARG A 92 6.34 5.45 -10.18
C ARG A 92 6.20 4.27 -11.14
N GLU A 93 7.32 3.76 -11.64
CA GLU A 93 7.30 2.59 -12.51
C GLU A 93 6.73 1.37 -11.76
N ALA A 94 7.17 1.16 -10.53
CA ALA A 94 6.67 0.07 -9.69
C ALA A 94 5.16 0.20 -9.45
N TYR A 95 4.69 1.40 -9.17
CA TYR A 95 3.27 1.67 -8.98
C TYR A 95 2.46 1.42 -10.25
N LEU A 96 2.92 1.96 -11.38
CA LEU A 96 2.18 1.89 -12.64
C LEU A 96 2.13 0.48 -13.22
N ASN A 97 3.16 -0.31 -13.00
CA ASN A 97 3.27 -1.65 -13.57
C ASN A 97 2.91 -2.78 -12.59
N ALA A 98 2.39 -2.44 -11.43
CA ALA A 98 1.95 -3.43 -10.46
C ALA A 98 0.84 -4.31 -11.05
N GLU A 99 0.80 -5.57 -10.65
CA GLU A 99 -0.15 -6.54 -11.16
C GLU A 99 -1.03 -7.08 -10.03
N ILE A 100 -2.19 -7.59 -10.39
CA ILE A 100 -3.12 -8.18 -9.44
C ILE A 100 -2.67 -9.59 -9.10
N SER A 101 -2.50 -9.85 -7.81
CA SER A 101 -2.27 -11.20 -7.27
C SER A 101 -3.41 -11.51 -6.29
N ASN A 102 -3.69 -12.79 -6.10
CA ASN A 102 -4.74 -13.18 -5.17
C ASN A 102 -4.15 -13.51 -3.82
N PHE A 103 -4.74 -12.96 -2.78
CA PHE A 103 -4.43 -13.28 -1.40
C PHE A 103 -5.71 -13.77 -0.74
N GLU A 104 -5.76 -15.06 -0.44
CA GLU A 104 -6.96 -15.69 0.16
C GLU A 104 -8.23 -15.33 -0.61
N GLU A 105 -8.17 -15.44 -1.93
CA GLU A 105 -9.27 -15.17 -2.85
C GLU A 105 -9.61 -13.70 -3.03
N LEU A 106 -8.81 -12.80 -2.45
CA LEU A 106 -9.00 -11.36 -2.58
C LEU A 106 -7.99 -10.79 -3.58
N PRO A 107 -8.41 -10.00 -4.55
CA PRO A 107 -7.46 -9.38 -5.48
C PRO A 107 -6.66 -8.29 -4.76
N VAL A 108 -5.34 -8.33 -4.93
CA VAL A 108 -4.42 -7.37 -4.31
C VAL A 108 -3.44 -6.92 -5.38
N ARG A 109 -3.25 -5.61 -5.51
CA ARG A 109 -2.32 -5.05 -6.47
C ARG A 109 -0.92 -5.00 -5.86
N VAL A 110 0.03 -5.69 -6.49
CA VAL A 110 1.37 -5.90 -5.95
C VAL A 110 2.41 -5.46 -6.97
N ALA A 111 3.46 -4.77 -6.51
CA ALA A 111 4.58 -4.40 -7.38
C ALA A 111 5.26 -5.64 -7.93
N LEU A 112 5.76 -5.55 -9.16
CA LEU A 112 6.49 -6.66 -9.78
C LEU A 112 7.74 -6.99 -8.98
N ALA A 113 8.14 -8.28 -8.99
CA ALA A 113 9.30 -8.73 -8.22
C ALA A 113 10.57 -7.94 -8.57
N GLU A 114 10.77 -7.63 -9.85
CA GLU A 114 11.93 -6.85 -10.28
C GLU A 114 11.96 -5.45 -9.67
N HIS A 115 10.81 -4.84 -9.47
CA HIS A 115 10.72 -3.53 -8.83
C HIS A 115 10.92 -3.61 -7.33
N LEU A 116 10.46 -4.69 -6.70
CA LEU A 116 10.69 -4.92 -5.26
C LEU A 116 12.18 -5.01 -4.95
N VAL A 117 12.94 -5.70 -5.78
CA VAL A 117 14.38 -5.82 -5.60
C VAL A 117 15.07 -4.47 -5.78
N ALA A 118 14.60 -3.67 -6.73
CA ALA A 118 15.24 -2.40 -7.07
C ALA A 118 15.00 -1.29 -6.04
N ILE A 119 13.87 -1.33 -5.32
CA ILE A 119 13.50 -0.26 -4.39
C ILE A 119 13.59 -0.65 -2.92
N CYS A 120 13.95 -1.88 -2.63
CA CYS A 120 14.13 -2.33 -1.24
C CYS A 120 15.52 -2.04 -0.72
#